data_c62cc818b2ce998ece866709d23451df
#
_entry.id   c62cc818b2ce998ece866709d23451df
#
_cell.length_a   1.000
_cell.length_b   1.000
_cell.length_c   1.000
_cell.angle_alpha   90.00
_cell.angle_beta   90.00
_cell.angle_gamma   90.00
#
_symmetry.space_group_name_H-M   'P 1'
#
loop_
_entity.id
_entity.type
_entity.pdbx_description
1 polymer ?
#
loop_
_entity_poly.entity_id
_entity_poly.type
_entity_poly.pdbx_seq_one_letter_code
_entity_poly.pdbx_strand_id
1 'polypeptide(L)'
;KCAIHSQAGSILHIPREGGYLCRVYVDLGVVPEDDNHKVRNTPIEKIIEKANEIYAPYFVDVKMVAWHSVYEVGHRLVDAFDDNDDDPRVFLTGDACHTHSAKAGQGMNVSMQDGFNIGWKLGHVLDGRAPKELLSTYHGERQPAAQNLINFDREWSTLMATPTEELDDPEAVEKYYVAAEEFAAGMMTQYEDNLIVGTTQHQDLATGFPVGKRFKSFEVLRRCDAYPQHLGHQHTADGRYRIYAFADAPKAGETSKLSEWAEKVGPILAKFTPEGADENTYFDVKAIYQQTDHHEYEILDAPLLFRPRNGKFNIPNWENVFNALPGDKDIFHTRGISRDGAVVIVRPDQYVGAVLPLDDPAAVEDYFSSALIKLT
;
A
#
# COMPACT_ATOMS: atom_id res chain seq x y z
N LYS A 1 6.19 3.04 -22.44
CA LYS A 1 4.83 3.56 -22.44
C LYS A 1 4.88 4.96 -23.04
N CYS A 2 4.05 5.25 -24.03
CA CYS A 2 4.02 6.51 -24.74
C CYS A 2 2.57 6.94 -24.95
N ALA A 3 2.25 8.19 -24.62
CA ALA A 3 1.00 8.83 -24.96
C ALA A 3 1.23 9.70 -26.21
N ILE A 4 0.34 9.61 -27.17
CA ILE A 4 0.41 10.32 -28.46
C ILE A 4 -0.88 11.14 -28.57
N HIS A 5 -0.72 12.41 -28.85
CA HIS A 5 -1.81 13.35 -29.07
C HIS A 5 -1.72 13.95 -30.44
N SER A 6 -2.85 14.06 -31.11
CA SER A 6 -3.01 14.79 -32.38
C SER A 6 -4.39 15.42 -32.43
N GLN A 7 -4.63 16.25 -33.46
CA GLN A 7 -5.97 16.78 -33.74
C GLN A 7 -7.01 15.67 -34.02
N ALA A 8 -6.55 14.48 -34.45
CA ALA A 8 -7.43 13.32 -34.72
C ALA A 8 -7.82 12.53 -33.47
N GLY A 9 -7.18 12.77 -32.31
CA GLY A 9 -7.44 12.06 -31.06
C GLY A 9 -6.19 11.67 -30.32
N SER A 10 -6.30 10.70 -29.41
CA SER A 10 -5.19 10.22 -28.57
C SER A 10 -4.98 8.71 -28.65
N ILE A 11 -3.72 8.31 -28.49
CA ILE A 11 -3.30 6.91 -28.39
C ILE A 11 -2.40 6.73 -27.16
N LEU A 12 -2.66 5.67 -26.39
CA LEU A 12 -1.73 5.16 -25.41
C LEU A 12 -1.06 3.89 -25.97
N HIS A 13 0.27 3.95 -26.20
CA HIS A 13 1.05 2.86 -26.72
C HIS A 13 1.92 2.23 -25.62
N ILE A 14 1.79 0.93 -25.40
CA ILE A 14 2.47 0.19 -24.35
C ILE A 14 3.19 -1.01 -24.93
N PRO A 15 4.54 -1.11 -24.83
CA PRO A 15 5.29 -2.31 -25.18
C PRO A 15 4.78 -3.51 -24.37
N ARG A 16 4.73 -4.67 -25.00
CA ARG A 16 4.32 -5.92 -24.39
C ARG A 16 5.41 -6.99 -24.52
N GLU A 17 5.05 -8.20 -24.13
CA GLU A 17 5.94 -9.35 -24.05
C GLU A 17 6.56 -9.69 -25.42
N GLY A 18 7.76 -10.27 -25.41
CA GLY A 18 8.46 -10.79 -26.56
C GLY A 18 9.18 -9.75 -27.42
N GLY A 19 9.09 -8.45 -27.12
CA GLY A 19 9.75 -7.38 -27.83
C GLY A 19 9.15 -7.03 -29.20
N TYR A 20 8.09 -7.72 -29.62
CA TYR A 20 7.40 -7.52 -30.91
C TYR A 20 5.89 -7.25 -30.75
N LEU A 21 5.33 -7.46 -29.58
CA LEU A 21 3.93 -7.12 -29.29
C LEU A 21 3.86 -5.71 -28.66
N CYS A 22 2.79 -5.01 -29.00
CA CYS A 22 2.43 -3.77 -28.32
C CYS A 22 0.92 -3.74 -28.07
N ARG A 23 0.50 -3.05 -27.03
CA ARG A 23 -0.89 -2.71 -26.77
C ARG A 23 -1.12 -1.26 -27.17
N VAL A 24 -2.13 -1.04 -27.98
CA VAL A 24 -2.51 0.27 -28.46
C VAL A 24 -3.93 0.55 -28.02
N TYR A 25 -4.14 1.57 -27.18
CA TYR A 25 -5.46 2.07 -26.83
C TYR A 25 -5.76 3.25 -27.76
N VAL A 26 -6.76 3.09 -28.59
CA VAL A 26 -7.17 4.12 -29.56
C VAL A 26 -8.44 4.79 -29.04
N ASP A 27 -8.40 6.08 -28.85
CA ASP A 27 -9.58 6.86 -28.48
C ASP A 27 -10.49 7.00 -29.70
N LEU A 28 -11.70 6.41 -29.62
CA LEU A 28 -12.68 6.45 -30.68
C LEU A 28 -13.67 7.63 -30.54
N GLY A 29 -13.51 8.46 -29.51
CA GLY A 29 -14.38 9.59 -29.24
C GLY A 29 -15.53 9.30 -28.28
N VAL A 30 -16.46 10.23 -28.17
CA VAL A 30 -17.60 10.15 -27.26
C VAL A 30 -18.67 9.22 -27.83
N VAL A 31 -19.18 8.30 -27.00
CA VAL A 31 -20.30 7.43 -27.38
C VAL A 31 -21.61 8.23 -27.33
N PRO A 32 -22.39 8.29 -28.41
CA PRO A 32 -23.69 8.92 -28.40
C PRO A 32 -24.66 8.24 -27.40
N GLU A 33 -25.55 9.05 -26.78
CA GLU A 33 -26.51 8.51 -25.79
C GLU A 33 -27.45 7.44 -26.37
N ASP A 34 -27.76 7.53 -27.68
CA ASP A 34 -28.63 6.61 -28.40
C ASP A 34 -27.87 5.46 -29.11
N ASP A 35 -26.58 5.29 -28.82
CA ASP A 35 -25.75 4.29 -29.50
C ASP A 35 -26.23 2.84 -29.26
N ASN A 36 -26.87 2.57 -28.13
CA ASN A 36 -27.32 1.22 -27.74
C ASN A 36 -26.21 0.17 -27.85
N HIS A 37 -25.00 0.50 -27.38
CA HIS A 37 -23.81 -0.34 -27.41
C HIS A 37 -23.29 -0.77 -28.79
N LYS A 38 -23.69 -0.09 -29.87
CA LYS A 38 -23.23 -0.37 -31.22
C LYS A 38 -21.72 -0.17 -31.39
N VAL A 39 -21.16 0.80 -30.65
CA VAL A 39 -19.72 1.08 -30.67
C VAL A 39 -18.87 -0.17 -30.33
N ARG A 40 -19.39 -1.09 -29.51
CA ARG A 40 -18.72 -2.34 -29.16
C ARG A 40 -18.45 -3.25 -30.36
N ASN A 41 -19.22 -3.09 -31.43
CA ASN A 41 -19.10 -3.88 -32.66
C ASN A 41 -18.26 -3.15 -33.72
N THR A 42 -17.50 -2.10 -33.37
CA THR A 42 -16.63 -1.40 -34.31
C THR A 42 -15.61 -2.38 -34.90
N PRO A 43 -15.56 -2.53 -36.25
CA PRO A 43 -14.60 -3.44 -36.89
C PRO A 43 -13.16 -3.02 -36.63
N ILE A 44 -12.26 -4.01 -36.52
CA ILE A 44 -10.83 -3.76 -36.24
C ILE A 44 -10.17 -2.88 -37.29
N GLU A 45 -10.60 -2.98 -38.54
CA GLU A 45 -10.10 -2.18 -39.65
C GLU A 45 -10.36 -0.68 -39.43
N LYS A 46 -11.53 -0.33 -38.86
CA LYS A 46 -11.87 1.06 -38.51
C LYS A 46 -11.02 1.57 -37.33
N ILE A 47 -10.70 0.70 -36.39
CA ILE A 47 -9.82 1.05 -35.26
C ILE A 47 -8.39 1.30 -35.75
N ILE A 48 -7.90 0.49 -36.69
CA ILE A 48 -6.57 0.66 -37.32
C ILE A 48 -6.52 1.93 -38.17
N GLU A 49 -7.61 2.21 -38.94
CA GLU A 49 -7.74 3.43 -39.71
C GLU A 49 -7.65 4.66 -38.78
N LYS A 50 -8.42 4.67 -37.69
CA LYS A 50 -8.41 5.74 -36.69
C LYS A 50 -7.04 5.88 -36.01
N ALA A 51 -6.39 4.77 -35.70
CA ALA A 51 -5.02 4.79 -35.16
C ALA A 51 -4.03 5.47 -36.10
N ASN A 52 -4.10 5.17 -37.40
CA ASN A 52 -3.22 5.78 -38.41
C ASN A 52 -3.52 7.26 -38.65
N GLU A 53 -4.78 7.72 -38.49
CA GLU A 53 -5.10 9.14 -38.47
C GLU A 53 -4.38 9.86 -37.33
N ILE A 54 -4.39 9.26 -36.13
CA ILE A 54 -3.76 9.83 -34.93
C ILE A 54 -2.22 9.81 -35.03
N TYR A 55 -1.65 8.75 -35.62
CA TYR A 55 -0.20 8.64 -35.80
C TYR A 55 0.38 9.54 -36.89
N ALA A 56 -0.48 10.12 -37.76
CA ALA A 56 0.00 10.96 -38.86
C ALA A 56 1.01 12.01 -38.36
N PRO A 57 2.13 12.29 -39.14
CA PRO A 57 2.42 11.81 -40.51
C PRO A 57 3.02 10.40 -40.58
N TYR A 58 3.14 9.68 -39.48
CA TYR A 58 3.66 8.32 -39.46
C TYR A 58 2.54 7.32 -39.79
N PHE A 59 2.92 6.19 -40.39
CA PHE A 59 2.00 5.12 -40.71
C PHE A 59 2.45 3.81 -40.05
N VAL A 60 1.52 3.14 -39.37
CA VAL A 60 1.74 1.84 -38.72
C VAL A 60 1.08 0.74 -39.54
N ASP A 61 1.89 -0.13 -40.15
CA ASP A 61 1.44 -1.33 -40.86
C ASP A 61 1.27 -2.47 -39.86
N VAL A 62 0.01 -2.75 -39.47
CA VAL A 62 -0.34 -3.78 -38.51
C VAL A 62 -0.24 -5.15 -39.16
N LYS A 63 0.74 -5.97 -38.78
CA LYS A 63 0.97 -7.30 -39.35
C LYS A 63 0.01 -8.36 -38.80
N MET A 64 -0.36 -8.22 -37.53
CA MET A 64 -1.20 -9.20 -36.83
C MET A 64 -1.92 -8.53 -35.66
N VAL A 65 -3.16 -8.88 -35.48
CA VAL A 65 -3.94 -8.49 -34.28
C VAL A 65 -4.11 -9.75 -33.44
N ALA A 66 -3.39 -9.83 -32.31
CA ALA A 66 -3.48 -10.95 -31.41
C ALA A 66 -4.80 -10.95 -30.62
N TRP A 67 -5.30 -9.76 -30.30
CA TRP A 67 -6.56 -9.56 -29.59
C TRP A 67 -7.02 -8.11 -29.72
N HIS A 68 -8.31 -7.86 -29.76
CA HIS A 68 -8.90 -6.53 -29.68
C HIS A 68 -10.23 -6.54 -28.91
N SER A 69 -10.59 -5.41 -28.37
CA SER A 69 -11.88 -5.16 -27.73
C SER A 69 -12.19 -3.68 -27.79
N VAL A 70 -13.46 -3.34 -27.93
CA VAL A 70 -13.95 -1.96 -27.78
C VAL A 70 -14.53 -1.83 -26.39
N TYR A 71 -13.98 -0.90 -25.62
CA TYR A 71 -14.29 -0.66 -24.22
C TYR A 71 -15.01 0.68 -24.06
N GLU A 72 -16.23 0.63 -23.56
CA GLU A 72 -16.99 1.85 -23.23
C GLU A 72 -16.56 2.31 -21.84
N VAL A 73 -15.89 3.47 -21.79
CA VAL A 73 -15.44 4.07 -20.54
C VAL A 73 -16.62 4.70 -19.80
N GLY A 74 -16.72 4.44 -18.51
CA GLY A 74 -17.69 5.10 -17.64
C GLY A 74 -17.12 5.24 -16.24
N HIS A 75 -17.21 6.45 -15.69
CA HIS A 75 -16.88 6.71 -14.29
C HIS A 75 -18.11 6.39 -13.43
N ARG A 76 -18.09 5.28 -12.72
CA ARG A 76 -19.19 4.82 -11.88
C ARG A 76 -18.66 4.42 -10.52
N LEU A 77 -19.42 4.70 -9.50
CA LEU A 77 -19.14 4.31 -8.11
C LEU A 77 -20.47 3.93 -7.47
N VAL A 78 -20.49 2.82 -6.75
CA VAL A 78 -21.65 2.45 -5.93
C VAL A 78 -21.62 3.20 -4.59
N ASP A 79 -22.79 3.38 -4.00
CA ASP A 79 -22.93 4.13 -2.75
C ASP A 79 -22.33 3.37 -1.56
N ALA A 80 -22.40 2.04 -1.55
CA ALA A 80 -21.84 1.19 -0.51
C ALA A 80 -21.08 0.00 -1.11
N PHE A 81 -19.97 -0.41 -0.43
CA PHE A 81 -19.13 -1.54 -0.83
C PHE A 81 -19.47 -2.82 -0.07
N ASP A 82 -20.44 -2.73 0.83
CA ASP A 82 -20.99 -3.85 1.59
C ASP A 82 -22.52 -3.70 1.68
N ASP A 83 -23.19 -4.64 2.28
CA ASP A 83 -24.65 -4.64 2.47
C ASP A 83 -25.13 -3.64 3.54
N ASN A 84 -24.21 -2.83 4.08
CA ASN A 84 -24.46 -1.69 4.98
C ASN A 84 -25.24 -2.04 6.26
N ASP A 85 -25.10 -3.29 6.72
CA ASP A 85 -25.63 -3.75 7.98
C ASP A 85 -24.57 -3.66 9.08
N ASP A 86 -24.98 -3.64 10.33
CA ASP A 86 -24.07 -3.70 11.50
C ASP A 86 -23.21 -4.98 11.50
N ASP A 87 -23.59 -5.99 10.72
CA ASP A 87 -22.91 -7.26 10.53
C ASP A 87 -22.78 -7.58 9.02
N PRO A 88 -21.94 -6.84 8.26
CA PRO A 88 -21.85 -6.97 6.80
C PRO A 88 -21.37 -8.36 6.38
N ARG A 89 -22.06 -8.96 5.40
CA ARG A 89 -21.79 -10.31 4.89
C ARG A 89 -21.65 -10.38 3.38
N VAL A 90 -22.04 -9.33 2.68
CA VAL A 90 -21.89 -9.19 1.23
C VAL A 90 -20.94 -8.03 0.97
N PHE A 91 -19.89 -8.27 0.20
CA PHE A 91 -18.87 -7.29 -0.13
C PHE A 91 -18.69 -7.19 -1.63
N LEU A 92 -18.63 -5.98 -2.15
CA LEU A 92 -18.33 -5.69 -3.54
C LEU A 92 -16.87 -5.27 -3.67
N THR A 93 -16.18 -5.74 -4.72
CA THR A 93 -14.77 -5.40 -4.96
C THR A 93 -14.52 -5.10 -6.44
N GLY A 94 -13.57 -4.22 -6.72
CA GLY A 94 -13.12 -3.91 -8.07
C GLY A 94 -14.24 -3.38 -8.97
N ASP A 95 -14.31 -3.87 -10.20
CA ASP A 95 -15.26 -3.39 -11.22
C ASP A 95 -16.73 -3.57 -10.83
N ALA A 96 -17.03 -4.40 -9.83
CA ALA A 96 -18.38 -4.55 -9.30
C ALA A 96 -18.84 -3.30 -8.53
N CYS A 97 -17.93 -2.52 -7.98
CA CYS A 97 -18.26 -1.33 -7.20
C CYS A 97 -17.71 -0.01 -7.78
N HIS A 98 -16.68 -0.03 -8.61
CA HIS A 98 -16.17 1.17 -9.27
C HIS A 98 -15.61 0.88 -10.65
N THR A 99 -15.88 1.79 -11.59
CA THR A 99 -15.33 1.76 -12.95
C THR A 99 -14.76 3.12 -13.33
N HIS A 100 -13.71 3.12 -14.13
CA HIS A 100 -13.03 4.33 -14.61
C HIS A 100 -12.29 4.03 -15.92
N SER A 101 -11.59 5.03 -16.50
CA SER A 101 -10.85 4.81 -17.75
C SER A 101 -9.58 3.97 -17.56
N ALA A 102 -9.07 3.45 -18.67
CA ALA A 102 -7.77 2.77 -18.69
C ALA A 102 -6.57 3.74 -18.78
N LYS A 103 -6.82 5.05 -18.94
CA LYS A 103 -5.77 6.06 -19.23
C LYS A 103 -4.75 6.19 -18.10
N ALA A 104 -5.20 6.16 -16.87
CA ALA A 104 -4.34 6.18 -15.67
C ALA A 104 -3.60 4.85 -15.44
N GLY A 105 -4.16 3.72 -15.89
CA GLY A 105 -3.60 2.38 -15.70
C GLY A 105 -3.68 1.87 -14.26
N GLN A 106 -4.57 2.42 -13.42
CA GLN A 106 -4.66 2.13 -11.99
C GLN A 106 -5.80 1.17 -11.60
N GLY A 107 -6.73 0.86 -12.50
CA GLY A 107 -7.92 0.07 -12.16
C GLY A 107 -7.63 -1.28 -11.55
N MET A 108 -6.81 -2.08 -12.21
CA MET A 108 -6.42 -3.38 -11.68
C MET A 108 -5.73 -3.27 -10.31
N ASN A 109 -4.90 -2.25 -10.11
CA ASN A 109 -4.17 -2.07 -8.85
C ASN A 109 -5.13 -1.77 -7.70
N VAL A 110 -6.12 -0.88 -7.90
CA VAL A 110 -7.11 -0.54 -6.88
C VAL A 110 -8.03 -1.74 -6.61
N SER A 111 -8.47 -2.47 -7.65
CA SER A 111 -9.26 -3.70 -7.50
C SER A 111 -8.52 -4.79 -6.70
N MET A 112 -7.21 -4.97 -6.94
CA MET A 112 -6.39 -5.89 -6.13
C MET A 112 -6.25 -5.41 -4.69
N GLN A 113 -6.15 -4.10 -4.45
CA GLN A 113 -6.11 -3.54 -3.11
C GLN A 113 -7.44 -3.74 -2.36
N ASP A 114 -8.59 -3.66 -3.04
CA ASP A 114 -9.89 -3.97 -2.45
C ASP A 114 -9.92 -5.42 -1.98
N GLY A 115 -9.58 -6.35 -2.88
CA GLY A 115 -9.54 -7.78 -2.57
C GLY A 115 -8.58 -8.12 -1.44
N PHE A 116 -7.40 -7.47 -1.41
CA PHE A 116 -6.43 -7.68 -0.33
C PHE A 116 -6.92 -7.08 1.00
N ASN A 117 -7.54 -5.89 0.97
CA ASN A 117 -8.08 -5.23 2.17
C ASN A 117 -9.17 -6.08 2.83
N ILE A 118 -10.19 -6.52 2.08
CA ILE A 118 -11.24 -7.37 2.66
C ILE A 118 -10.74 -8.79 2.96
N GLY A 119 -9.80 -9.31 2.16
CA GLY A 119 -9.31 -10.68 2.29
C GLY A 119 -8.65 -10.96 3.64
N TRP A 120 -7.72 -10.10 4.09
CA TRP A 120 -7.09 -10.30 5.39
C TRP A 120 -8.05 -10.06 6.56
N LYS A 121 -8.99 -9.11 6.44
CA LYS A 121 -10.02 -8.84 7.45
C LYS A 121 -10.94 -10.05 7.62
N LEU A 122 -11.43 -10.61 6.52
CA LEU A 122 -12.20 -11.86 6.52
C LEU A 122 -11.41 -13.02 7.14
N GLY A 123 -10.13 -13.15 6.77
CA GLY A 123 -9.24 -14.15 7.35
C GLY A 123 -9.15 -14.05 8.87
N HIS A 124 -8.95 -12.84 9.40
CA HIS A 124 -8.89 -12.62 10.84
C HIS A 124 -10.20 -12.90 11.57
N VAL A 125 -11.34 -12.50 10.99
CA VAL A 125 -12.66 -12.75 11.62
C VAL A 125 -13.01 -14.23 11.59
N LEU A 126 -12.82 -14.92 10.46
CA LEU A 126 -13.14 -16.33 10.30
C LEU A 126 -12.22 -17.25 11.13
N ASP A 127 -10.98 -16.82 11.37
CA ASP A 127 -10.01 -17.52 12.23
C ASP A 127 -10.18 -17.19 13.72
N GLY A 128 -11.17 -16.35 14.07
CA GLY A 128 -11.43 -15.94 15.44
C GLY A 128 -10.41 -14.99 16.06
N ARG A 129 -9.55 -14.35 15.25
CA ARG A 129 -8.54 -13.38 15.70
C ARG A 129 -9.12 -12.01 15.98
N ALA A 130 -10.12 -11.62 15.19
CA ALA A 130 -10.70 -10.28 15.23
C ALA A 130 -12.23 -10.34 15.39
N PRO A 131 -12.82 -9.31 16.02
CA PRO A 131 -14.27 -9.18 16.08
C PRO A 131 -14.84 -8.86 14.69
N LYS A 132 -16.12 -9.19 14.48
CA LYS A 132 -16.79 -9.00 13.19
C LYS A 132 -16.87 -7.53 12.75
N GLU A 133 -16.84 -6.62 13.71
CA GLU A 133 -16.82 -5.17 13.50
C GLU A 133 -15.62 -4.72 12.66
N LEU A 134 -14.56 -5.54 12.59
CA LEU A 134 -13.44 -5.30 11.68
C LEU A 134 -13.90 -5.21 10.21
N LEU A 135 -14.91 -5.96 9.81
CA LEU A 135 -15.39 -6.00 8.41
C LEU A 135 -16.06 -4.68 8.01
N SER A 136 -16.72 -3.97 8.91
CA SER A 136 -17.36 -2.67 8.63
C SER A 136 -16.35 -1.58 8.25
N THR A 137 -15.05 -1.76 8.55
CA THR A 137 -14.01 -0.82 8.11
C THR A 137 -13.72 -0.89 6.62
N TYR A 138 -14.21 -1.91 5.90
CA TYR A 138 -13.94 -2.11 4.48
C TYR A 138 -14.50 -0.98 3.62
N HIS A 139 -15.78 -0.69 3.75
CA HIS A 139 -16.44 0.39 3.01
C HIS A 139 -15.78 1.74 3.28
N GLY A 140 -15.57 2.10 4.55
CA GLY A 140 -14.98 3.39 4.96
C GLY A 140 -13.54 3.60 4.43
N GLU A 141 -12.80 2.54 4.23
CA GLU A 141 -11.44 2.62 3.68
C GLU A 141 -11.41 2.60 2.14
N ARG A 142 -12.25 1.78 1.50
CA ARG A 142 -12.09 1.51 0.06
C ARG A 142 -12.96 2.38 -0.83
N GLN A 143 -14.14 2.77 -0.39
CA GLN A 143 -15.01 3.66 -1.18
C GLN A 143 -14.36 5.05 -1.41
N PRO A 144 -13.76 5.72 -0.39
CA PRO A 144 -13.03 6.97 -0.61
C PRO A 144 -11.81 6.79 -1.53
N ALA A 145 -11.09 5.67 -1.42
CA ALA A 145 -9.95 5.38 -2.29
C ALA A 145 -10.38 5.23 -3.77
N ALA A 146 -11.50 4.57 -4.03
CA ALA A 146 -12.08 4.46 -5.37
C ALA A 146 -12.61 5.81 -5.89
N GLN A 147 -13.24 6.63 -5.03
CA GLN A 147 -13.67 7.97 -5.40
C GLN A 147 -12.49 8.86 -5.80
N ASN A 148 -11.38 8.80 -5.04
CA ASN A 148 -10.16 9.54 -5.36
C ASN A 148 -9.56 9.09 -6.70
N LEU A 149 -9.60 7.78 -7.01
CA LEU A 149 -9.18 7.27 -8.30
C LEU A 149 -10.05 7.82 -9.44
N ILE A 150 -11.38 7.83 -9.27
CA ILE A 150 -12.32 8.36 -10.29
C ILE A 150 -12.09 9.85 -10.52
N ASN A 151 -11.88 10.63 -9.45
CA ASN A 151 -11.60 12.06 -9.55
C ASN A 151 -10.29 12.30 -10.31
N PHE A 152 -9.22 11.59 -9.91
CA PHE A 152 -7.93 11.64 -10.59
C PHE A 152 -8.04 11.26 -12.07
N ASP A 153 -8.72 10.17 -12.40
CA ASP A 153 -8.86 9.70 -13.79
C ASP A 153 -9.67 10.69 -14.65
N ARG A 154 -10.69 11.33 -14.05
CA ARG A 154 -11.46 12.38 -14.73
C ARG A 154 -10.60 13.60 -15.05
N GLU A 155 -9.86 14.11 -14.06
CA GLU A 155 -8.96 15.25 -14.24
C GLU A 155 -7.87 14.93 -15.27
N TRP A 156 -7.22 13.77 -15.13
CA TRP A 156 -6.22 13.28 -16.06
C TRP A 156 -6.76 13.12 -17.47
N SER A 157 -7.95 12.51 -17.62
CA SER A 157 -8.57 12.30 -18.93
C SER A 157 -8.96 13.62 -19.60
N THR A 158 -9.42 14.60 -18.83
CA THR A 158 -9.74 15.93 -19.32
C THR A 158 -8.48 16.66 -19.80
N LEU A 159 -7.45 16.67 -18.96
CA LEU A 159 -6.17 17.31 -19.28
C LEU A 159 -5.55 16.72 -20.55
N MET A 160 -5.60 15.39 -20.68
CA MET A 160 -5.09 14.65 -21.84
C MET A 160 -5.94 14.85 -23.10
N ALA A 161 -7.20 15.24 -23.00
CA ALA A 161 -8.07 15.52 -24.14
C ALA A 161 -8.00 16.98 -24.60
N THR A 162 -7.48 17.88 -23.76
CA THR A 162 -7.40 19.32 -24.07
C THR A 162 -6.21 19.56 -25.05
N PRO A 163 -6.45 20.22 -26.20
CA PRO A 163 -5.38 20.61 -27.12
C PRO A 163 -4.34 21.48 -26.42
N THR A 164 -3.06 21.28 -26.73
CA THR A 164 -1.97 22.03 -26.09
C THR A 164 -2.10 23.55 -26.24
N GLU A 165 -2.71 24.00 -27.32
CA GLU A 165 -2.95 25.43 -27.60
C GLU A 165 -4.04 26.05 -26.71
N GLU A 166 -4.90 25.21 -26.11
CA GLU A 166 -5.97 25.63 -25.19
C GLU A 166 -5.55 25.51 -23.72
N LEU A 167 -4.37 24.97 -23.44
CA LEU A 167 -3.83 24.89 -22.09
C LEU A 167 -3.21 26.25 -21.70
N ASP A 168 -3.58 26.76 -20.53
CA ASP A 168 -2.95 27.96 -19.95
C ASP A 168 -1.43 27.78 -19.72
N ASP A 169 -1.00 26.55 -19.48
CA ASP A 169 0.38 26.14 -19.32
C ASP A 169 0.68 24.93 -20.24
N PRO A 170 1.56 25.08 -21.23
CA PRO A 170 1.95 23.96 -22.11
C PRO A 170 2.55 22.76 -21.39
N GLU A 171 3.11 22.95 -20.18
CA GLU A 171 3.69 21.91 -19.35
C GLU A 171 2.68 21.31 -18.34
N ALA A 172 1.42 21.72 -18.37
CA ALA A 172 0.42 21.29 -17.40
C ALA A 172 0.29 19.77 -17.30
N VAL A 173 0.35 19.05 -18.42
CA VAL A 173 0.28 17.58 -18.49
C VAL A 173 1.43 16.95 -17.73
N GLU A 174 2.68 17.45 -17.97
CA GLU A 174 3.89 16.93 -17.32
C GLU A 174 3.87 17.25 -15.82
N LYS A 175 3.55 18.48 -15.44
CA LYS A 175 3.45 18.91 -14.04
C LYS A 175 2.41 18.11 -13.26
N TYR A 176 1.24 17.88 -13.86
CA TYR A 176 0.22 17.04 -13.25
C TYR A 176 0.68 15.60 -13.07
N TYR A 177 1.34 15.02 -14.09
CA TYR A 177 1.87 13.65 -14.01
C TYR A 177 2.91 13.50 -12.90
N VAL A 178 3.85 14.45 -12.79
CA VAL A 178 4.87 14.45 -11.74
C VAL A 178 4.23 14.62 -10.36
N ALA A 179 3.28 15.55 -10.22
CA ALA A 179 2.56 15.74 -8.95
C ALA A 179 1.74 14.51 -8.54
N ALA A 180 1.24 13.74 -9.51
CA ALA A 180 0.46 12.52 -9.27
C ALA A 180 1.30 11.25 -9.20
N GLU A 181 2.65 11.31 -9.25
CA GLU A 181 3.53 10.15 -9.27
C GLU A 181 3.32 9.23 -8.05
N GLU A 182 3.18 9.79 -6.86
CA GLU A 182 2.90 9.01 -5.64
C GLU A 182 1.53 8.32 -5.70
N PHE A 183 0.52 8.94 -6.33
CA PHE A 183 -0.77 8.31 -6.56
C PHE A 183 -0.64 7.12 -7.51
N ALA A 184 0.05 7.31 -8.64
CA ALA A 184 0.32 6.25 -9.61
C ALA A 184 1.14 5.09 -9.01
N ALA A 185 1.99 5.38 -8.01
CA ALA A 185 2.73 4.38 -7.23
C ALA A 185 1.89 3.68 -6.14
N GLY A 186 0.64 4.09 -5.92
CA GLY A 186 -0.24 3.54 -4.87
C GLY A 186 0.13 3.98 -3.45
N MET A 187 0.84 5.11 -3.31
CA MET A 187 1.34 5.61 -2.03
C MET A 187 0.51 6.77 -1.46
N MET A 188 -0.44 7.31 -2.22
CA MET A 188 -1.24 8.46 -1.78
C MET A 188 -2.51 8.08 -1.01
N THR A 189 -2.99 6.84 -1.12
CA THR A 189 -4.14 6.40 -0.33
C THR A 189 -3.83 6.55 1.15
N GLN A 190 -4.68 7.28 1.85
CA GLN A 190 -4.63 7.46 3.29
C GLN A 190 -6.01 7.12 3.87
N TYR A 191 -6.03 6.22 4.83
CA TYR A 191 -7.22 5.86 5.58
C TYR A 191 -7.37 6.78 6.78
N GLU A 192 -8.60 7.16 7.07
CA GLU A 192 -8.96 7.93 8.25
C GLU A 192 -8.99 7.06 9.50
N ASP A 193 -9.05 7.70 10.67
CA ASP A 193 -9.15 7.05 11.97
C ASP A 193 -10.33 6.07 11.99
N ASN A 194 -10.05 4.84 12.39
CA ASN A 194 -11.05 3.79 12.53
C ASN A 194 -10.53 2.70 13.51
N LEU A 195 -11.22 1.57 13.58
CA LEU A 195 -10.91 0.46 14.48
C LEU A 195 -9.45 -0.04 14.39
N ILE A 196 -8.79 0.10 13.22
CA ILE A 196 -7.45 -0.39 12.90
C ILE A 196 -6.50 0.68 12.35
N VAL A 197 -6.93 1.92 12.39
CA VAL A 197 -6.12 3.11 12.11
C VAL A 197 -6.27 4.05 13.29
N GLY A 198 -5.19 4.26 14.02
CA GLY A 198 -5.18 5.12 15.21
C GLY A 198 -5.09 6.60 14.87
N THR A 199 -5.05 7.41 15.91
CA THR A 199 -4.92 8.86 15.80
C THR A 199 -3.50 9.28 15.40
N THR A 200 -3.33 10.53 14.98
CA THR A 200 -2.05 11.15 14.66
C THR A 200 -1.36 11.79 15.87
N GLN A 201 -1.79 11.48 17.08
CA GLN A 201 -1.30 12.09 18.32
C GLN A 201 0.23 12.04 18.47
N HIS A 202 0.85 10.96 18.06
CA HIS A 202 2.30 10.73 18.17
C HIS A 202 3.00 10.72 16.81
N GLN A 203 2.40 11.34 15.79
CA GLN A 203 2.94 11.34 14.42
C GLN A 203 4.31 12.01 14.32
N ASP A 204 4.62 12.95 15.19
CA ASP A 204 5.91 13.65 15.29
C ASP A 204 7.08 12.71 15.63
N LEU A 205 6.82 11.56 16.24
CA LEU A 205 7.84 10.54 16.54
C LEU A 205 8.36 9.80 15.30
N ALA A 206 7.59 9.77 14.21
CA ALA A 206 7.97 9.09 12.96
C ALA A 206 7.24 9.71 11.76
N THR A 207 7.60 10.93 11.38
CA THR A 207 6.90 11.73 10.36
C THR A 207 6.93 11.09 8.96
N GLY A 208 7.93 10.28 8.64
CA GLY A 208 8.05 9.55 7.37
C GLY A 208 7.21 8.28 7.29
N PHE A 209 6.47 7.94 8.36
CA PHE A 209 5.49 6.85 8.41
C PHE A 209 4.09 7.39 8.80
N PRO A 210 3.43 8.17 7.93
CA PRO A 210 2.14 8.76 8.26
C PRO A 210 1.09 7.69 8.56
N VAL A 211 0.35 7.86 9.67
CA VAL A 211 -0.76 6.98 10.04
C VAL A 211 -1.81 6.97 8.93
N GLY A 212 -2.34 5.79 8.63
CA GLY A 212 -3.29 5.56 7.55
C GLY A 212 -2.67 5.45 6.15
N LYS A 213 -1.38 5.78 5.96
CA LYS A 213 -0.67 5.62 4.68
C LYS A 213 0.11 4.31 4.59
N ARG A 214 0.44 3.93 3.37
CA ARG A 214 1.25 2.75 3.12
C ARG A 214 2.66 2.92 3.69
N PHE A 215 3.17 1.86 4.35
CA PHE A 215 4.52 1.83 4.91
C PHE A 215 5.57 1.99 3.80
N LYS A 216 6.33 3.07 3.86
CA LYS A 216 7.42 3.35 2.92
C LYS A 216 8.68 2.63 3.36
N SER A 217 8.99 1.51 2.71
CA SER A 217 10.20 0.72 2.96
C SER A 217 11.48 1.55 2.93
N PHE A 218 12.47 1.13 3.72
CA PHE A 218 13.82 1.70 3.69
C PHE A 218 14.86 0.60 3.95
N GLU A 219 16.11 0.83 3.49
CA GLU A 219 17.19 -0.11 3.66
C GLU A 219 17.77 -0.03 5.09
N VAL A 220 17.98 -1.19 5.69
CA VAL A 220 18.59 -1.37 7.02
C VAL A 220 19.57 -2.53 6.97
N LEU A 221 20.43 -2.66 7.96
CA LEU A 221 21.37 -3.75 8.09
C LEU A 221 20.82 -4.82 9.05
N ARG A 222 20.60 -6.06 8.56
CA ARG A 222 20.23 -7.17 9.42
C ARG A 222 21.43 -7.56 10.30
N ARG A 223 21.21 -7.59 11.62
CA ARG A 223 22.32 -7.68 12.58
C ARG A 223 23.02 -9.03 12.61
N CYS A 224 22.29 -10.13 12.45
CA CYS A 224 22.85 -11.46 12.60
C CYS A 224 23.87 -11.87 11.53
N ASP A 225 23.82 -11.27 10.34
CA ASP A 225 24.69 -11.61 9.21
C ASP A 225 25.20 -10.39 8.42
N ALA A 226 24.95 -9.19 8.91
CA ALA A 226 25.31 -7.91 8.28
C ALA A 226 24.78 -7.77 6.83
N TYR A 227 23.61 -8.36 6.53
CA TYR A 227 23.00 -8.29 5.22
C TYR A 227 22.10 -7.07 5.08
N PRO A 228 22.35 -6.17 4.08
CA PRO A 228 21.47 -5.03 3.81
C PRO A 228 20.12 -5.51 3.28
N GLN A 229 19.03 -5.02 3.86
CA GLN A 229 17.67 -5.38 3.48
C GLN A 229 16.72 -4.18 3.51
N HIS A 230 15.73 -4.20 2.63
CA HIS A 230 14.59 -3.31 2.74
C HIS A 230 13.55 -3.88 3.72
N LEU A 231 13.14 -3.11 4.73
CA LEU A 231 12.14 -3.53 5.71
C LEU A 231 10.84 -4.00 5.08
N GLY A 232 10.39 -3.35 4.01
CA GLY A 232 9.16 -3.71 3.30
C GLY A 232 9.21 -5.09 2.64
N HIS A 233 10.39 -5.61 2.28
CA HIS A 233 10.55 -6.96 1.74
C HIS A 233 10.32 -8.06 2.79
N GLN A 234 10.37 -7.71 4.08
CA GLN A 234 10.06 -8.61 5.18
C GLN A 234 8.56 -8.80 5.40
N HIS A 235 7.74 -7.96 4.76
CA HIS A 235 6.30 -7.96 4.93
C HIS A 235 5.64 -8.91 3.91
N THR A 236 5.61 -10.18 4.23
CA THR A 236 4.90 -11.19 3.44
C THR A 236 3.39 -11.17 3.72
N ALA A 237 2.57 -11.67 2.78
CA ALA A 237 1.11 -11.72 2.91
C ALA A 237 0.68 -12.92 3.78
N ASP A 238 0.99 -12.88 5.07
CA ASP A 238 0.77 -13.96 6.04
C ASP A 238 -0.26 -13.61 7.14
N GLY A 239 -0.90 -12.46 7.02
CA GLY A 239 -1.91 -11.99 7.96
C GLY A 239 -1.36 -11.46 9.29
N ARG A 240 -0.04 -11.36 9.47
CA ARG A 240 0.56 -10.83 10.69
C ARG A 240 0.62 -9.30 10.68
N TYR A 241 0.45 -8.70 11.85
CA TYR A 241 0.88 -7.32 12.08
C TYR A 241 2.41 -7.25 12.16
N ARG A 242 3.00 -6.18 11.61
CA ARG A 242 4.42 -5.85 11.80
C ARG A 242 4.53 -4.73 12.82
N ILE A 243 5.40 -4.91 13.80
CA ILE A 243 5.71 -3.89 14.81
C ILE A 243 7.18 -3.54 14.67
N TYR A 244 7.44 -2.37 14.12
CA TYR A 244 8.80 -1.84 13.97
C TYR A 244 9.11 -0.96 15.18
N ALA A 245 9.95 -1.47 16.08
CA ALA A 245 10.42 -0.76 17.27
C ALA A 245 11.77 -0.11 16.97
N PHE A 246 11.78 1.19 16.77
CA PHE A 246 12.97 1.99 16.56
C PHE A 246 13.57 2.36 17.91
N ALA A 247 14.83 1.97 18.12
CA ALA A 247 15.49 2.10 19.41
C ALA A 247 15.88 3.56 19.74
N ASP A 248 15.93 3.84 21.03
CA ASP A 248 16.66 4.97 21.59
C ASP A 248 18.18 4.74 21.49
N ALA A 249 18.98 5.72 21.96
CA ALA A 249 20.44 5.63 22.03
C ALA A 249 20.89 5.93 23.46
N PRO A 250 20.76 4.99 24.39
CA PRO A 250 21.15 5.20 25.78
C PRO A 250 22.67 5.44 25.88
N LYS A 251 23.07 6.24 26.84
CA LYS A 251 24.49 6.40 27.20
C LYS A 251 24.99 5.15 27.92
N ALA A 252 26.30 5.00 27.95
CA ALA A 252 26.92 3.90 28.67
C ALA A 252 26.45 3.85 30.14
N GLY A 253 25.86 2.73 30.55
CA GLY A 253 25.32 2.53 31.90
C GLY A 253 23.87 2.97 32.11
N GLU A 254 23.21 3.53 31.09
CA GLU A 254 21.77 3.81 31.10
C GLU A 254 20.99 2.62 30.54
N THR A 255 19.78 2.42 31.06
CA THR A 255 18.87 1.39 30.51
C THR A 255 18.23 1.89 29.21
N SER A 256 18.14 1.02 28.20
CA SER A 256 17.44 1.34 26.95
C SER A 256 15.94 1.37 27.15
N LYS A 257 15.28 2.44 26.68
CA LYS A 257 13.80 2.53 26.61
C LYS A 257 13.22 1.38 25.77
N LEU A 258 13.89 0.99 24.68
CA LEU A 258 13.46 -0.15 23.85
C LEU A 258 13.45 -1.44 24.67
N SER A 259 14.46 -1.69 25.50
CA SER A 259 14.54 -2.91 26.33
C SER A 259 13.41 -2.94 27.37
N GLU A 260 13.15 -1.84 28.06
CA GLU A 260 12.05 -1.73 29.02
C GLU A 260 10.67 -1.89 28.33
N TRP A 261 10.51 -1.31 27.14
CA TRP A 261 9.31 -1.46 26.33
C TRP A 261 9.09 -2.92 25.94
N ALA A 262 10.12 -3.60 25.45
CA ALA A 262 10.05 -4.98 25.00
C ALA A 262 9.65 -5.96 26.12
N GLU A 263 10.18 -5.76 27.34
CA GLU A 263 9.82 -6.55 28.52
C GLU A 263 8.34 -6.42 28.88
N LYS A 264 7.77 -5.24 28.72
CA LYS A 264 6.35 -4.95 29.04
C LYS A 264 5.40 -5.38 27.93
N VAL A 265 5.80 -5.23 26.67
CA VAL A 265 4.95 -5.52 25.51
C VAL A 265 4.88 -7.01 25.18
N GLY A 266 5.91 -7.79 25.44
CA GLY A 266 5.85 -9.24 25.25
C GLY A 266 4.62 -9.88 25.91
N PRO A 267 4.39 -9.69 27.23
CA PRO A 267 3.17 -10.16 27.92
C PRO A 267 1.86 -9.58 27.36
N ILE A 268 1.87 -8.35 26.84
CA ILE A 268 0.69 -7.75 26.20
C ILE A 268 0.32 -8.51 24.93
N LEU A 269 1.28 -8.74 24.03
CA LEU A 269 1.04 -9.46 22.77
C LEU A 269 0.62 -10.92 23.01
N ALA A 270 1.11 -11.54 24.08
CA ALA A 270 0.71 -12.89 24.47
C ALA A 270 -0.81 -13.01 24.77
N LYS A 271 -1.46 -11.93 25.23
CA LYS A 271 -2.93 -11.91 25.46
C LYS A 271 -3.75 -12.13 24.19
N PHE A 272 -3.17 -11.86 23.03
CA PHE A 272 -3.82 -11.99 21.72
C PHE A 272 -3.30 -13.21 20.93
N THR A 273 -2.33 -13.96 21.49
CA THR A 273 -1.73 -15.12 20.82
C THR A 273 -2.29 -16.41 21.43
N PRO A 274 -2.76 -17.37 20.61
CA PRO A 274 -3.29 -18.63 21.12
C PRO A 274 -2.27 -19.40 21.95
N GLU A 275 -2.74 -20.05 23.01
CA GLU A 275 -1.89 -20.91 23.85
C GLU A 275 -1.23 -22.02 22.99
N GLY A 276 0.07 -22.19 23.13
CA GLY A 276 0.85 -23.19 22.39
C GLY A 276 1.20 -22.81 20.94
N ALA A 277 0.75 -21.65 20.45
CA ALA A 277 1.22 -21.11 19.16
C ALA A 277 2.63 -20.52 19.28
N ASP A 278 3.35 -20.42 18.15
CA ASP A 278 4.62 -19.69 18.11
C ASP A 278 4.42 -18.22 18.51
N GLU A 279 5.39 -17.64 19.21
CA GLU A 279 5.34 -16.26 19.75
C GLU A 279 5.07 -15.21 18.65
N ASN A 280 5.51 -15.48 17.43
CA ASN A 280 5.32 -14.58 16.28
C ASN A 280 4.17 -14.98 15.34
N THR A 281 3.21 -15.77 15.79
CA THR A 281 2.08 -16.23 14.95
C THR A 281 1.20 -15.07 14.45
N TYR A 282 0.95 -14.06 15.29
CA TYR A 282 0.12 -12.90 14.95
C TYR A 282 0.91 -11.63 14.77
N PHE A 283 2.06 -11.54 15.44
CA PHE A 283 2.89 -10.35 15.48
C PHE A 283 4.32 -10.66 15.05
N ASP A 284 4.83 -9.90 14.10
CA ASP A 284 6.22 -9.96 13.70
C ASP A 284 6.91 -8.68 14.20
N VAL A 285 7.57 -8.77 15.35
CA VAL A 285 8.17 -7.63 16.05
C VAL A 285 9.63 -7.52 15.68
N LYS A 286 10.02 -6.33 15.22
CA LYS A 286 11.37 -6.04 14.73
C LYS A 286 11.99 -4.87 15.47
N ALA A 287 13.24 -4.99 15.87
CA ALA A 287 14.03 -3.91 16.45
C ALA A 287 14.93 -3.27 15.41
N ILE A 288 14.97 -1.94 15.33
CA ILE A 288 15.90 -1.19 14.52
C ILE A 288 16.73 -0.28 15.43
N TYR A 289 18.00 -0.62 15.60
CA TYR A 289 18.93 0.15 16.41
C TYR A 289 19.58 1.24 15.59
N GLN A 290 19.87 2.37 16.23
CA GLN A 290 20.52 3.50 15.56
C GLN A 290 22.05 3.46 15.68
N GLN A 291 22.61 2.59 16.50
CA GLN A 291 24.05 2.32 16.57
C GLN A 291 24.52 1.63 15.30
N THR A 292 25.49 2.23 14.63
CA THR A 292 26.06 1.69 13.38
C THR A 292 27.34 0.88 13.62
N ASP A 293 28.01 1.11 14.75
CA ASP A 293 29.19 0.33 15.14
C ASP A 293 28.78 -0.97 15.84
N HIS A 294 29.26 -2.09 15.31
CA HIS A 294 28.98 -3.42 15.85
C HIS A 294 29.60 -3.67 17.24
N HIS A 295 30.55 -2.84 17.67
CA HIS A 295 31.14 -2.90 19.01
C HIS A 295 30.29 -2.25 20.09
N GLU A 296 29.36 -1.39 19.70
CA GLU A 296 28.44 -0.71 20.64
C GLU A 296 27.27 -1.57 21.08
N TYR A 297 27.07 -2.70 20.41
CA TYR A 297 25.87 -3.51 20.60
C TYR A 297 26.05 -4.96 20.09
N GLU A 298 25.72 -5.91 20.93
CA GLU A 298 25.71 -7.34 20.60
C GLU A 298 24.28 -7.87 20.36
N ILE A 299 24.11 -8.76 19.37
CA ILE A 299 22.78 -9.33 19.07
C ILE A 299 22.21 -10.13 20.23
N LEU A 300 23.07 -10.71 21.07
CA LEU A 300 22.67 -11.47 22.25
C LEU A 300 22.06 -10.60 23.34
N ASP A 301 22.33 -9.30 23.32
CA ASP A 301 21.77 -8.31 24.27
C ASP A 301 20.38 -7.84 23.87
N ALA A 302 19.94 -8.13 22.62
CA ALA A 302 18.59 -7.80 22.18
C ALA A 302 17.54 -8.53 23.03
N PRO A 303 16.45 -7.88 23.45
CA PRO A 303 15.35 -8.49 24.18
C PRO A 303 14.77 -9.71 23.45
N LEU A 304 14.27 -10.69 24.23
CA LEU A 304 13.72 -11.95 23.69
C LEU A 304 12.54 -11.70 22.72
N LEU A 305 11.79 -10.65 22.91
CA LEU A 305 10.69 -10.26 22.02
C LEU A 305 11.14 -10.15 20.55
N PHE A 306 12.38 -9.75 20.29
CA PHE A 306 12.96 -9.64 18.95
C PHE A 306 13.67 -10.91 18.48
N ARG A 307 13.66 -11.94 19.30
CA ARG A 307 14.27 -13.25 19.02
C ARG A 307 13.27 -14.37 19.30
N PRO A 308 12.03 -14.32 18.71
CA PRO A 308 10.98 -15.29 18.99
C PRO A 308 11.44 -16.70 18.65
N ARG A 309 10.89 -17.67 19.36
CA ARG A 309 11.19 -19.08 19.11
C ARG A 309 10.08 -19.72 18.29
N ASN A 310 10.47 -20.45 17.25
CA ASN A 310 9.55 -20.94 16.24
C ASN A 310 9.62 -22.44 16.03
N GLY A 311 8.46 -23.01 15.74
CA GLY A 311 8.26 -24.39 15.30
C GLY A 311 8.59 -25.43 16.37
N LYS A 312 8.38 -26.69 16.02
CA LYS A 312 8.51 -27.83 16.95
C LYS A 312 9.88 -28.00 17.60
N PHE A 313 10.93 -27.40 17.04
CA PHE A 313 12.30 -27.45 17.58
C PHE A 313 12.65 -26.22 18.41
N ASN A 314 11.72 -25.28 18.56
CA ASN A 314 11.89 -24.07 19.37
C ASN A 314 13.16 -23.28 18.99
N ILE A 315 13.39 -23.07 17.69
CA ILE A 315 14.58 -22.41 17.15
C ILE A 315 14.42 -20.90 17.27
N PRO A 316 15.39 -20.18 17.86
CA PRO A 316 15.33 -18.73 17.94
C PRO A 316 15.47 -18.09 16.54
N ASN A 317 14.62 -17.12 16.24
CA ASN A 317 14.73 -16.31 15.04
C ASN A 317 15.65 -15.11 15.33
N TRP A 318 16.77 -15.05 14.64
CA TRP A 318 17.77 -13.99 14.76
C TRP A 318 17.57 -12.86 13.74
N GLU A 319 16.59 -12.97 12.83
CA GLU A 319 16.47 -12.11 11.67
C GLU A 319 15.58 -10.85 11.92
N ASN A 320 15.11 -10.66 13.15
CA ASN A 320 14.25 -9.52 13.50
C ASN A 320 15.01 -8.34 14.14
N VAL A 321 16.32 -8.40 14.14
CA VAL A 321 17.17 -7.35 14.73
C VAL A 321 17.98 -6.67 13.64
N PHE A 322 17.82 -5.37 13.54
CA PHE A 322 18.42 -4.54 12.50
C PHE A 322 19.17 -3.34 13.09
N ASN A 323 20.08 -2.78 12.29
CA ASN A 323 20.74 -1.51 12.55
C ASN A 323 20.42 -0.54 11.42
N ALA A 324 20.36 0.75 11.73
CA ALA A 324 20.40 1.81 10.74
C ALA A 324 21.71 1.75 9.95
N LEU A 325 21.67 2.13 8.68
CA LEU A 325 22.87 2.35 7.89
C LEU A 325 23.41 3.78 8.14
N PRO A 326 24.72 4.01 8.01
CA PRO A 326 25.31 5.32 8.26
C PRO A 326 25.05 6.32 7.12
N GLY A 327 25.22 7.62 7.43
CA GLY A 327 25.18 8.72 6.46
C GLY A 327 23.80 8.93 5.86
N ASP A 328 23.73 9.15 4.55
CA ASP A 328 22.49 9.43 3.82
C ASP A 328 21.50 8.26 3.83
N LYS A 329 21.96 7.08 4.24
CA LYS A 329 21.14 5.88 4.39
C LYS A 329 20.62 5.66 5.82
N ASP A 330 20.77 6.64 6.70
CA ASP A 330 20.19 6.57 8.04
C ASP A 330 18.67 6.68 7.99
N ILE A 331 17.98 5.57 8.30
CA ILE A 331 16.51 5.52 8.30
C ILE A 331 15.89 6.50 9.30
N PHE A 332 16.54 6.74 10.45
CA PHE A 332 16.04 7.69 11.44
C PHE A 332 15.99 9.10 10.87
N HIS A 333 17.04 9.52 10.17
CA HIS A 333 17.05 10.80 9.50
C HIS A 333 16.07 10.86 8.34
N THR A 334 16.14 9.89 7.43
CA THR A 334 15.37 9.90 6.18
C THR A 334 13.86 9.74 6.39
N ARG A 335 13.47 9.03 7.45
CA ARG A 335 12.05 8.83 7.81
C ARG A 335 11.60 9.71 8.98
N GLY A 336 12.42 10.67 9.41
CA GLY A 336 12.07 11.59 10.50
C GLY A 336 11.68 10.86 11.77
N ILE A 337 12.46 9.84 12.17
CA ILE A 337 12.19 9.05 13.37
C ILE A 337 12.90 9.69 14.56
N SER A 338 12.20 9.84 15.66
CA SER A 338 12.75 10.38 16.91
C SER A 338 13.97 9.58 17.37
N ARG A 339 15.03 10.27 17.78
CA ARG A 339 16.20 9.64 18.39
C ARG A 339 15.95 9.10 19.80
N ASP A 340 14.83 9.48 20.41
CA ASP A 340 14.33 8.90 21.66
C ASP A 340 13.58 7.59 21.44
N GLY A 341 13.46 7.16 20.19
CA GLY A 341 12.77 5.96 19.74
C GLY A 341 11.31 6.19 19.38
N ALA A 342 10.75 5.20 18.67
CA ALA A 342 9.35 5.18 18.28
C ALA A 342 8.91 3.74 17.95
N VAL A 343 7.62 3.48 18.03
CA VAL A 343 7.01 2.23 17.57
C VAL A 343 6.09 2.52 16.41
N VAL A 344 6.25 1.80 15.30
CA VAL A 344 5.38 1.88 14.13
C VAL A 344 4.68 0.55 13.94
N ILE A 345 3.36 0.53 14.13
CA ILE A 345 2.53 -0.65 13.91
C ILE A 345 2.03 -0.62 12.46
N VAL A 346 2.30 -1.69 11.73
CA VAL A 346 1.92 -1.85 10.33
C VAL A 346 0.95 -3.02 10.21
N ARG A 347 -0.18 -2.77 9.57
CA ARG A 347 -1.27 -3.72 9.33
C ARG A 347 -0.85 -4.81 8.33
N PRO A 348 -1.59 -5.95 8.27
CA PRO A 348 -1.33 -7.01 7.28
C PRO A 348 -1.30 -6.54 5.82
N ASP A 349 -2.03 -5.48 5.48
CA ASP A 349 -2.09 -4.88 4.14
C ASP A 349 -1.04 -3.77 3.92
N GLN A 350 -0.03 -3.67 4.79
CA GLN A 350 1.09 -2.75 4.72
C GLN A 350 0.75 -1.25 4.97
N TYR A 351 -0.41 -0.95 5.53
CA TYR A 351 -0.73 0.40 5.98
C TYR A 351 -0.27 0.63 7.42
N VAL A 352 0.20 1.83 7.70
CA VAL A 352 0.58 2.21 9.07
C VAL A 352 -0.70 2.35 9.89
N GLY A 353 -0.84 1.49 10.89
CA GLY A 353 -1.98 1.50 11.81
C GLY A 353 -1.79 2.49 12.94
N ALA A 354 -0.57 2.61 13.49
CA ALA A 354 -0.27 3.54 14.58
C ALA A 354 1.20 3.91 14.64
N VAL A 355 1.49 5.09 15.19
CA VAL A 355 2.82 5.52 15.67
C VAL A 355 2.68 5.76 17.16
N LEU A 356 3.52 5.11 17.97
CA LEU A 356 3.44 5.11 19.44
C LEU A 356 4.82 5.40 20.06
N PRO A 357 4.86 5.95 21.29
CA PRO A 357 6.11 6.14 22.00
C PRO A 357 6.60 4.84 22.69
N LEU A 358 7.90 4.75 22.97
CA LEU A 358 8.48 3.61 23.72
C LEU A 358 8.15 3.66 25.22
N ASP A 359 7.84 4.81 25.77
CA ASP A 359 7.54 4.99 27.21
C ASP A 359 6.09 4.69 27.58
N ASP A 360 5.23 4.42 26.58
CA ASP A 360 3.84 3.99 26.81
C ASP A 360 3.54 2.63 26.16
N PRO A 361 4.00 1.52 26.75
CA PRO A 361 3.68 0.17 26.25
C PRO A 361 2.19 -0.17 26.33
N ALA A 362 1.40 0.51 27.20
CA ALA A 362 -0.05 0.29 27.29
C ALA A 362 -0.79 0.72 26.01
N ALA A 363 -0.29 1.73 25.29
CA ALA A 363 -0.87 2.15 24.02
C ALA A 363 -0.86 1.02 22.95
N VAL A 364 0.07 0.06 23.05
CA VAL A 364 0.08 -1.14 22.20
C VAL A 364 -1.11 -2.05 22.53
N GLU A 365 -1.41 -2.23 23.81
CA GLU A 365 -2.58 -3.01 24.24
C GLU A 365 -3.89 -2.34 23.81
N ASP A 366 -3.98 -1.03 23.96
CA ASP A 366 -5.16 -0.26 23.57
C ASP A 366 -5.42 -0.37 22.08
N TYR A 367 -4.39 -0.22 21.25
CA TYR A 367 -4.51 -0.40 19.80
C TYR A 367 -4.99 -1.80 19.41
N PHE A 368 -4.38 -2.86 19.94
CA PHE A 368 -4.77 -4.21 19.57
C PHE A 368 -6.10 -4.65 20.21
N SER A 369 -6.50 -4.07 21.32
CA SER A 369 -7.81 -4.35 21.94
C SER A 369 -8.99 -3.85 21.10
N SER A 370 -8.78 -2.85 20.23
CA SER A 370 -9.79 -2.42 19.26
C SER A 370 -9.84 -3.34 18.03
N ALA A 371 -8.71 -3.89 17.63
CA ALA A 371 -8.53 -4.62 16.37
C ALA A 371 -8.66 -6.15 16.51
N LEU A 372 -8.33 -6.70 17.68
CA LEU A 372 -8.20 -8.15 17.92
C LEU A 372 -8.97 -8.60 19.17
N ILE A 373 -9.29 -9.87 19.22
CA ILE A 373 -9.92 -10.52 20.38
C ILE A 373 -8.82 -10.92 21.37
N LYS A 374 -8.96 -10.50 22.65
CA LYS A 374 -8.14 -11.04 23.74
C LYS A 374 -8.54 -12.48 24.03
N LEU A 375 -7.55 -13.36 24.08
CA LEU A 375 -7.75 -14.79 24.28
C LEU A 375 -7.56 -15.18 25.76
N THR A 376 -6.93 -14.31 26.57
CA THR A 376 -6.68 -14.52 28.01
C THR A 376 -6.87 -13.22 28.80
#